data_0cb408a2657ba5ed89a26437ba2522ad
#
_entry.id   0cb408a2657ba5ed89a26437ba2522ad
#
_cell.length_a   1.000
_cell.length_b   1.000
_cell.length_c   1.000
_cell.angle_alpha   90.00
_cell.angle_beta   90.00
_cell.angle_gamma   90.00
#
_symmetry.space_group_name_H-M   'P 1'
#
loop_
_entity.id
_entity.type
_entity.pdbx_description
1 polymer ?
#
loop_
_entity_poly.entity_id
_entity_poly.type
_entity_poly.pdbx_seq_one_letter_code
_entity_poly.pdbx_strand_id
1 'polypeptide(L)'
;MDFEKELKVTETNIPGLLVFDLPVHGDNRGWFKENWQRAKMLKLGLPDFGPVQNNISFNAKKGVTRGIHAEPWDKYISIATGEIFGAWVDLRPGESFGQVYTTRLDPSKAIYVPRGVGNSFQALEDGTAYTYLVNAHWSLEQKKTYTFVNLADPELNIPWPIPLEESERSEADLHHPMLKDAKPMAPRRTMVTGCNG
;
A
#
# COMPACT_ATOMS: atom_id res chain seq x y z
N MET A 1 10.59 7.82 -14.34
CA MET A 1 11.40 7.29 -13.22
C MET A 1 12.63 8.17 -13.03
N ASP A 2 12.90 8.61 -11.78
CA ASP A 2 14.08 9.43 -11.47
C ASP A 2 15.22 8.54 -10.98
N PHE A 3 16.37 8.61 -11.65
CA PHE A 3 17.57 7.88 -11.25
C PHE A 3 18.38 8.67 -10.20
N GLU A 4 19.24 7.95 -9.46
CA GLU A 4 20.23 8.52 -8.52
C GLU A 4 19.62 9.38 -7.39
N LYS A 5 18.37 9.11 -7.00
CA LYS A 5 17.80 9.73 -5.79
C LYS A 5 18.54 9.28 -4.54
N GLU A 6 18.58 10.13 -3.56
CA GLU A 6 18.97 9.72 -2.21
C GLU A 6 17.84 8.93 -1.54
N LEU A 7 18.21 7.94 -0.74
CA LEU A 7 17.26 7.21 0.08
C LEU A 7 16.69 8.15 1.14
N LYS A 8 15.39 8.44 1.04
CA LYS A 8 14.69 9.39 1.89
C LYS A 8 13.33 8.87 2.29
N VAL A 9 12.87 9.25 3.48
CA VAL A 9 11.50 9.01 3.94
C VAL A 9 10.73 10.34 4.04
N THR A 10 9.45 10.29 3.73
CA THR A 10 8.51 11.41 3.86
C THR A 10 7.25 10.91 4.57
N GLU A 11 6.86 11.60 5.63
CA GLU A 11 5.58 11.39 6.30
C GLU A 11 4.42 11.89 5.44
N THR A 12 3.25 11.30 5.61
CA THR A 12 2.02 11.71 4.92
C THR A 12 1.01 12.30 5.91
N ASN A 13 -0.14 12.72 5.41
CA ASN A 13 -1.27 13.13 6.26
C ASN A 13 -1.94 11.97 7.01
N ILE A 14 -1.65 10.71 6.64
CA ILE A 14 -2.14 9.52 7.38
C ILE A 14 -1.05 9.09 8.37
N PRO A 15 -1.31 9.08 9.69
CA PRO A 15 -0.30 8.74 10.69
C PRO A 15 0.35 7.36 10.46
N GLY A 16 1.68 7.34 10.33
CA GLY A 16 2.48 6.13 10.11
C GLY A 16 2.52 5.60 8.68
N LEU A 17 1.79 6.20 7.74
CA LEU A 17 1.95 5.94 6.30
C LEU A 17 3.17 6.71 5.80
N LEU A 18 4.21 6.00 5.34
CA LEU A 18 5.51 6.57 4.99
C LEU A 18 5.87 6.31 3.54
N VAL A 19 6.25 7.36 2.81
CA VAL A 19 6.74 7.26 1.43
C VAL A 19 8.26 7.29 1.42
N PHE A 20 8.88 6.42 0.62
CA PHE A 20 10.32 6.32 0.44
C PHE A 20 10.71 6.68 -0.99
N ASP A 21 11.68 7.55 -1.15
CA ASP A 21 12.45 7.67 -2.38
C ASP A 21 13.57 6.63 -2.32
N LEU A 22 13.71 5.82 -3.38
CA LEU A 22 14.69 4.74 -3.47
C LEU A 22 15.77 5.12 -4.49
N PRO A 23 17.06 4.94 -4.17
CA PRO A 23 18.12 5.02 -5.16
C PRO A 23 17.93 3.96 -6.25
N VAL A 24 17.89 4.41 -7.50
CA VAL A 24 17.86 3.54 -8.68
C VAL A 24 19.06 3.90 -9.55
N HIS A 25 19.91 2.92 -9.81
CA HIS A 25 21.13 3.06 -10.60
C HIS A 25 20.92 2.46 -11.98
N GLY A 26 21.05 3.25 -13.03
CA GLY A 26 20.83 2.83 -14.42
C GLY A 26 22.13 2.77 -15.24
N ASP A 27 22.20 1.80 -16.17
CA ASP A 27 23.24 1.72 -17.19
C ASP A 27 22.66 1.17 -18.53
N ASN A 28 23.52 0.84 -19.49
CA ASN A 28 23.11 0.32 -20.80
C ASN A 28 22.43 -1.08 -20.77
N ARG A 29 22.40 -1.76 -19.63
CA ARG A 29 21.74 -3.06 -19.43
C ARG A 29 20.37 -2.92 -18.80
N GLY A 30 20.04 -1.73 -18.21
CA GLY A 30 18.81 -1.47 -17.47
C GLY A 30 19.10 -0.75 -16.15
N TRP A 31 18.48 -1.17 -15.06
CA TRP A 31 18.66 -0.52 -13.77
C TRP A 31 18.71 -1.55 -12.62
N PHE A 32 19.30 -1.11 -11.51
CA PHE A 32 19.37 -1.84 -10.24
C PHE A 32 18.91 -0.94 -9.10
N LYS A 33 18.23 -1.50 -8.10
CA LYS A 33 17.92 -0.83 -6.83
C LYS A 33 17.99 -1.78 -5.66
N GLU A 34 18.34 -1.28 -4.49
CA GLU A 34 18.04 -1.95 -3.23
C GLU A 34 16.56 -1.72 -2.91
N ASN A 35 15.72 -2.71 -3.23
CA ASN A 35 14.27 -2.58 -3.00
C ASN A 35 13.89 -2.55 -1.52
N TRP A 36 14.66 -3.25 -0.69
CA TRP A 36 14.48 -3.35 0.76
C TRP A 36 15.84 -3.60 1.44
N GLN A 37 16.19 -2.77 2.42
CA GLN A 37 17.36 -2.98 3.26
C GLN A 37 17.02 -2.55 4.69
N ARG A 38 16.75 -3.56 5.55
CA ARG A 38 16.22 -3.35 6.91
C ARG A 38 17.02 -2.33 7.72
N ALA A 39 18.35 -2.44 7.74
CA ALA A 39 19.17 -1.55 8.57
C ALA A 39 19.12 -0.07 8.10
N LYS A 40 19.05 0.18 6.79
CA LYS A 40 18.89 1.54 6.25
C LYS A 40 17.50 2.08 6.53
N MET A 41 16.46 1.26 6.34
CA MET A 41 15.06 1.66 6.55
C MET A 41 14.78 2.01 8.02
N LEU A 42 15.29 1.22 8.96
CA LEU A 42 15.15 1.51 10.40
C LEU A 42 15.81 2.84 10.80
N LYS A 43 16.97 3.16 10.22
CA LYS A 43 17.65 4.45 10.47
C LYS A 43 16.83 5.65 9.99
N LEU A 44 15.96 5.46 9.00
CA LEU A 44 15.07 6.48 8.48
C LEU A 44 13.71 6.54 9.19
N GLY A 45 13.51 5.73 10.24
CA GLY A 45 12.29 5.75 11.04
C GLY A 45 11.22 4.75 10.61
N LEU A 46 11.50 3.84 9.65
CA LEU A 46 10.58 2.75 9.37
C LEU A 46 10.45 1.86 10.62
N PRO A 47 9.23 1.51 11.04
CA PRO A 47 9.03 0.52 12.09
C PRO A 47 9.65 -0.84 11.72
N ASP A 48 10.22 -1.53 12.70
CA ASP A 48 10.72 -2.90 12.51
C ASP A 48 9.53 -3.87 12.47
N PHE A 49 8.89 -3.97 11.32
CA PHE A 49 7.66 -4.76 11.16
C PHE A 49 7.93 -6.25 10.88
N GLY A 50 9.19 -6.68 10.71
CA GLY A 50 9.57 -8.08 10.56
C GLY A 50 8.87 -8.80 9.41
N PRO A 51 9.14 -8.45 8.14
CA PRO A 51 8.47 -9.07 7.00
C PRO A 51 8.78 -10.57 6.90
N VAL A 52 7.75 -11.39 6.64
CA VAL A 52 7.83 -12.85 6.55
C VAL A 52 7.33 -13.42 5.23
N GLN A 53 6.67 -12.60 4.39
CA GLN A 53 6.16 -13.00 3.08
C GLN A 53 6.32 -11.87 2.07
N ASN A 54 6.71 -12.22 0.85
CA ASN A 54 6.73 -11.33 -0.31
C ASN A 54 5.68 -11.79 -1.33
N ASN A 55 4.90 -10.85 -1.84
CA ASN A 55 3.88 -11.08 -2.84
C ASN A 55 4.15 -10.21 -4.07
N ILE A 56 3.74 -10.68 -5.24
CA ILE A 56 3.78 -9.93 -6.49
C ILE A 56 2.39 -9.95 -7.11
N SER A 57 1.89 -8.78 -7.50
CA SER A 57 0.69 -8.64 -8.31
C SER A 57 1.11 -8.11 -9.69
N PHE A 58 0.95 -8.93 -10.71
CA PHE A 58 1.19 -8.53 -12.09
C PHE A 58 -0.09 -8.00 -12.72
N ASN A 59 -0.01 -6.86 -13.39
CA ASN A 59 -1.12 -6.17 -14.01
C ASN A 59 -0.80 -6.02 -15.50
N ALA A 60 -1.41 -6.86 -16.32
CA ALA A 60 -1.08 -6.96 -17.74
C ALA A 60 -1.42 -5.69 -18.52
N LYS A 61 -2.47 -4.98 -18.11
CA LYS A 61 -3.01 -3.82 -18.80
C LYS A 61 -3.00 -2.57 -17.91
N LYS A 62 -2.74 -1.44 -18.54
CA LYS A 62 -3.07 -0.12 -18.01
C LYS A 62 -4.57 -0.07 -17.67
N GLY A 63 -4.92 0.60 -16.57
CA GLY A 63 -6.31 0.72 -16.11
C GLY A 63 -6.75 -0.38 -15.15
N VAL A 64 -5.98 -1.47 -14.96
CA VAL A 64 -6.27 -2.44 -13.89
C VAL A 64 -6.25 -1.72 -12.55
N THR A 65 -7.38 -1.78 -11.84
CA THR A 65 -7.56 -1.09 -10.56
C THR A 65 -7.99 -2.09 -9.49
N ARG A 66 -7.33 -2.04 -8.32
CA ARG A 66 -7.55 -2.97 -7.20
C ARG A 66 -7.71 -2.23 -5.89
N GLY A 67 -8.60 -2.71 -5.02
CA GLY A 67 -8.78 -2.16 -3.66
C GLY A 67 -10.24 -1.82 -3.36
N ILE A 68 -10.52 -1.05 -2.34
CA ILE A 68 -9.65 -0.62 -1.26
C ILE A 68 -9.65 -1.73 -0.20
N HIS A 69 -8.48 -2.24 0.16
CA HIS A 69 -8.36 -3.36 1.10
C HIS A 69 -7.49 -2.94 2.29
N ALA A 70 -8.06 -2.87 3.49
CA ALA A 70 -7.31 -2.77 4.72
C ALA A 70 -7.11 -4.17 5.30
N GLU A 71 -5.87 -4.54 5.52
CA GLU A 71 -5.47 -5.86 5.96
C GLU A 71 -4.92 -5.84 7.39
N PRO A 72 -4.97 -6.97 8.12
CA PRO A 72 -4.58 -7.03 9.53
C PRO A 72 -3.06 -7.10 9.75
N TRP A 73 -2.26 -6.57 8.84
CA TRP A 73 -0.78 -6.53 8.90
C TRP A 73 -0.22 -5.28 8.25
N ASP A 74 1.07 -5.05 8.48
CA ASP A 74 1.81 -3.98 7.84
C ASP A 74 2.35 -4.44 6.49
N LYS A 75 2.49 -3.50 5.55
CA LYS A 75 3.04 -3.74 4.21
C LYS A 75 4.16 -2.76 3.91
N TYR A 76 5.14 -3.24 3.15
CA TYR A 76 6.07 -2.39 2.42
C TYR A 76 5.89 -2.67 0.94
N ILE A 77 5.38 -1.69 0.23
CA ILE A 77 4.97 -1.79 -1.18
C ILE A 77 5.99 -1.08 -2.05
N SER A 78 6.34 -1.68 -3.18
CA SER A 78 7.20 -1.09 -4.21
C SER A 78 6.80 -1.55 -5.60
N ILE A 79 7.31 -0.87 -6.62
CA ILE A 79 7.06 -1.19 -8.02
C ILE A 79 8.31 -1.84 -8.60
N ALA A 80 8.15 -3.03 -9.19
CA ALA A 80 9.23 -3.71 -9.87
C ALA A 80 9.35 -3.25 -11.33
N THR A 81 8.22 -2.98 -12.00
CA THR A 81 8.17 -2.38 -13.35
C THR A 81 6.85 -1.65 -13.54
N GLY A 82 6.83 -0.64 -14.39
CA GLY A 82 5.67 0.21 -14.66
C GLY A 82 5.46 1.32 -13.64
N GLU A 83 4.28 1.90 -13.66
CA GLU A 83 3.85 2.98 -12.76
C GLU A 83 2.43 2.72 -12.27
N ILE A 84 2.14 3.12 -11.04
CA ILE A 84 0.79 3.14 -10.49
C ILE A 84 0.42 4.54 -9.99
N PHE A 85 -0.87 4.83 -10.00
CA PHE A 85 -1.49 5.79 -9.09
C PHE A 85 -2.01 5.02 -7.89
N GLY A 86 -1.47 5.29 -6.71
CA GLY A 86 -1.91 4.67 -5.46
C GLY A 86 -2.80 5.59 -4.66
N ALA A 87 -3.80 5.01 -3.98
CA ALA A 87 -4.65 5.70 -3.02
C ALA A 87 -4.74 4.88 -1.72
N TRP A 88 -4.46 5.52 -0.61
CA TRP A 88 -4.51 4.95 0.74
C TRP A 88 -5.55 5.67 1.56
N VAL A 89 -6.33 4.92 2.33
CA VAL A 89 -7.43 5.43 3.14
C VAL A 89 -7.24 4.94 4.58
N ASP A 90 -7.24 5.83 5.55
CA ASP A 90 -7.18 5.40 6.95
C ASP A 90 -8.51 4.79 7.38
N LEU A 91 -8.51 3.49 7.64
CA LEU A 91 -9.68 2.74 8.10
C LEU A 91 -9.53 2.29 9.57
N ARG A 92 -8.59 2.89 10.30
CA ARG A 92 -8.44 2.70 11.75
C ARG A 92 -9.43 3.59 12.51
N PRO A 93 -9.95 3.14 13.67
CA PRO A 93 -10.81 4.00 14.48
C PRO A 93 -10.04 5.21 15.00
N GLY A 94 -10.62 6.40 14.90
CA GLY A 94 -10.04 7.66 15.38
C GLY A 94 -10.32 8.85 14.46
N GLU A 95 -9.69 9.98 14.75
CA GLU A 95 -9.91 11.24 14.02
C GLU A 95 -9.47 11.21 12.56
N SER A 96 -8.54 10.32 12.22
CA SER A 96 -8.03 10.15 10.84
C SER A 96 -8.86 9.18 10.00
N PHE A 97 -9.92 8.56 10.54
CA PHE A 97 -10.78 7.65 9.79
C PHE A 97 -11.34 8.34 8.53
N GLY A 98 -11.15 7.70 7.37
CA GLY A 98 -11.55 8.22 6.07
C GLY A 98 -10.54 9.21 5.44
N GLN A 99 -9.46 9.58 6.11
CA GLN A 99 -8.42 10.40 5.47
C GLN A 99 -7.79 9.67 4.29
N VAL A 100 -7.61 10.41 3.20
CA VAL A 100 -7.06 9.89 1.94
C VAL A 100 -5.67 10.48 1.69
N TYR A 101 -4.74 9.63 1.26
CA TYR A 101 -3.47 10.02 0.69
C TYR A 101 -3.31 9.40 -0.69
N THR A 102 -2.87 10.18 -1.68
CA THR A 102 -2.63 9.68 -3.05
C THR A 102 -1.25 10.07 -3.53
N THR A 103 -0.62 9.20 -4.28
CA THR A 103 0.64 9.50 -4.97
C THR A 103 0.88 8.51 -6.11
N ARG A 104 1.77 8.87 -7.04
CA ARG A 104 2.29 7.94 -8.04
C ARG A 104 3.50 7.21 -7.50
N LEU A 105 3.58 5.92 -7.77
CA LEU A 105 4.75 5.10 -7.49
C LEU A 105 5.25 4.47 -8.77
N ASP A 106 6.54 4.62 -8.99
CA ASP A 106 7.34 3.95 -9.99
C ASP A 106 8.49 3.18 -9.30
N PRO A 107 9.43 2.52 -9.99
CA PRO A 107 10.52 1.81 -9.33
C PRO A 107 11.40 2.67 -8.40
N SER A 108 11.39 3.99 -8.52
CA SER A 108 12.16 4.90 -7.64
C SER A 108 11.45 5.25 -6.33
N LYS A 109 10.28 4.65 -6.06
CA LYS A 109 9.50 4.90 -4.83
C LYS A 109 8.97 3.62 -4.20
N ALA A 110 8.78 3.69 -2.89
CA ALA A 110 8.07 2.69 -2.11
C ALA A 110 7.19 3.36 -1.05
N ILE A 111 6.29 2.59 -0.46
CA ILE A 111 5.43 3.08 0.62
C ILE A 111 5.26 2.01 1.70
N TYR A 112 5.42 2.41 2.95
CA TYR A 112 5.06 1.58 4.09
C TYR A 112 3.63 1.91 4.52
N VAL A 113 2.81 0.90 4.58
CA VAL A 113 1.38 0.97 4.90
C VAL A 113 1.15 0.25 6.23
N PRO A 114 0.85 0.96 7.31
CA PRO A 114 0.56 0.33 8.58
C PRO A 114 -0.77 -0.41 8.54
N ARG A 115 -0.90 -1.44 9.37
CA ARG A 115 -2.16 -2.18 9.59
C ARG A 115 -3.36 -1.24 9.70
N GLY A 116 -4.44 -1.57 9.00
CA GLY A 116 -5.70 -0.84 9.05
C GLY A 116 -5.76 0.37 8.14
N VAL A 117 -4.67 0.72 7.46
CA VAL A 117 -4.73 1.65 6.34
C VAL A 117 -5.10 0.88 5.08
N GLY A 118 -6.23 1.25 4.48
CA GLY A 118 -6.72 0.69 3.22
C GLY A 118 -5.79 1.04 2.08
N ASN A 119 -5.52 0.05 1.23
CA ASN A 119 -4.61 0.16 0.11
C ASN A 119 -5.36 -0.09 -1.20
N SER A 120 -5.12 0.77 -2.17
CA SER A 120 -5.64 0.63 -3.53
C SER A 120 -4.66 1.20 -4.54
N PHE A 121 -4.77 0.76 -5.79
CA PHE A 121 -3.97 1.32 -6.87
C PHE A 121 -4.63 1.12 -8.24
N GLN A 122 -4.24 1.97 -9.19
CA GLN A 122 -4.56 1.88 -10.60
C GLN A 122 -3.25 1.81 -11.39
N ALA A 123 -3.07 0.77 -12.22
CA ALA A 123 -1.92 0.64 -13.11
C ALA A 123 -1.98 1.70 -14.21
N LEU A 124 -0.91 2.46 -14.39
CA LEU A 124 -0.79 3.52 -15.39
C LEU A 124 -0.05 3.08 -16.65
N GLU A 125 0.56 1.89 -16.62
CA GLU A 125 1.28 1.28 -17.74
C GLU A 125 0.93 -0.20 -17.87
N ASP A 126 1.05 -0.74 -19.08
CA ASP A 126 0.95 -2.17 -19.32
C ASP A 126 2.12 -2.91 -18.66
N GLY A 127 1.90 -4.14 -18.20
CA GLY A 127 2.94 -4.97 -17.59
C GLY A 127 3.43 -4.45 -16.23
N THR A 128 2.63 -3.66 -15.52
CA THR A 128 2.99 -3.16 -14.19
C THR A 128 3.07 -4.27 -13.16
N ALA A 129 4.24 -4.43 -12.53
CA ALA A 129 4.49 -5.38 -11.45
C ALA A 129 4.59 -4.68 -10.09
N TYR A 130 3.58 -4.90 -9.28
CA TYR A 130 3.42 -4.38 -7.92
C TYR A 130 3.87 -5.46 -6.94
N THR A 131 4.87 -5.18 -6.12
CA THR A 131 5.42 -6.13 -5.14
C THR A 131 5.27 -5.58 -3.72
N TYR A 132 5.07 -6.47 -2.75
CA TYR A 132 4.95 -6.04 -1.36
C TYR A 132 5.39 -7.11 -0.36
N LEU A 133 6.09 -6.64 0.67
CA LEU A 133 6.45 -7.41 1.86
C LEU A 133 5.36 -7.25 2.90
N VAL A 134 5.04 -8.31 3.64
CA VAL A 134 4.08 -8.32 4.74
C VAL A 134 4.63 -9.06 5.95
N ASN A 135 4.18 -8.69 7.15
CA ASN A 135 4.61 -9.29 8.41
C ASN A 135 3.64 -10.35 8.95
N ALA A 136 2.85 -10.93 8.09
CA ALA A 136 2.00 -12.08 8.39
C ALA A 136 1.83 -12.97 7.16
N HIS A 137 1.53 -14.25 7.37
CA HIS A 137 1.20 -15.16 6.28
C HIS A 137 -0.26 -14.99 5.87
N TRP A 138 -0.51 -14.90 4.57
CA TRP A 138 -1.85 -14.83 4.04
C TRP A 138 -2.60 -16.17 4.24
N SER A 139 -3.89 -16.09 4.59
CA SER A 139 -4.81 -17.21 4.59
C SER A 139 -6.23 -16.76 4.29
N LEU A 140 -7.08 -17.70 3.83
CA LEU A 140 -8.51 -17.43 3.62
C LEU A 140 -9.21 -17.01 4.92
N GLU A 141 -8.78 -17.54 6.06
CA GLU A 141 -9.32 -17.19 7.37
C GLU A 141 -9.01 -15.75 7.74
N GLN A 142 -7.78 -15.31 7.48
CA GLN A 142 -7.39 -13.92 7.71
C GLN A 142 -8.10 -12.95 6.76
N LYS A 143 -8.40 -13.35 5.53
CA LYS A 143 -9.16 -12.51 4.60
C LYS A 143 -10.54 -12.11 5.15
N LYS A 144 -11.15 -12.93 6.00
CA LYS A 144 -12.44 -12.61 6.67
C LYS A 144 -12.34 -11.44 7.66
N THR A 145 -11.13 -11.07 8.07
CA THR A 145 -10.86 -9.96 9.00
C THR A 145 -10.50 -8.65 8.31
N TYR A 146 -10.51 -8.61 6.98
CA TYR A 146 -10.22 -7.41 6.22
C TYR A 146 -11.36 -6.41 6.34
N THR A 147 -11.01 -5.14 6.22
CA THR A 147 -11.97 -4.08 5.96
C THR A 147 -11.86 -3.67 4.49
N PHE A 148 -13.00 -3.58 3.83
CA PHE A 148 -13.10 -3.20 2.43
C PHE A 148 -13.89 -1.92 2.29
N VAL A 149 -13.52 -1.08 1.31
CA VAL A 149 -14.28 0.11 0.93
C VAL A 149 -14.33 0.20 -0.61
N ASN A 150 -15.44 0.71 -1.13
CA ASN A 150 -15.63 0.85 -2.56
C ASN A 150 -14.70 1.92 -3.15
N LEU A 151 -14.04 1.59 -4.28
CA LEU A 151 -13.16 2.51 -5.01
C LEU A 151 -13.89 3.76 -5.54
N ALA A 152 -15.19 3.64 -5.79
CA ALA A 152 -16.03 4.71 -6.32
C ALA A 152 -16.76 5.51 -5.22
N ASP A 153 -16.38 5.34 -3.94
CA ASP A 153 -17.01 6.07 -2.85
C ASP A 153 -16.80 7.59 -3.01
N PRO A 154 -17.87 8.39 -3.17
CA PRO A 154 -17.78 9.83 -3.37
C PRO A 154 -17.23 10.59 -2.16
N GLU A 155 -17.37 10.05 -0.93
CA GLU A 155 -16.82 10.67 0.28
C GLU A 155 -15.29 10.69 0.27
N LEU A 156 -14.65 9.70 -0.39
CA LEU A 156 -13.19 9.61 -0.51
C LEU A 156 -12.62 10.57 -1.54
N ASN A 157 -13.42 10.98 -2.53
CA ASN A 157 -13.02 11.91 -3.59
C ASN A 157 -11.64 11.61 -4.20
N ILE A 158 -11.36 10.33 -4.48
CA ILE A 158 -10.07 9.89 -5.04
C ILE A 158 -10.00 10.30 -6.51
N PRO A 159 -9.00 11.10 -6.94
CA PRO A 159 -8.88 11.60 -8.30
C PRO A 159 -8.24 10.54 -9.23
N TRP A 160 -8.94 9.46 -9.51
CA TRP A 160 -8.45 8.38 -10.37
C TRP A 160 -8.04 8.91 -11.75
N PRO A 161 -6.79 8.71 -12.21
CA PRO A 161 -6.32 9.19 -13.51
C PRO A 161 -7.07 8.61 -14.71
N ILE A 162 -7.55 7.37 -14.59
CA ILE A 162 -8.41 6.71 -15.56
C ILE A 162 -9.78 6.57 -14.89
N PRO A 163 -10.87 7.04 -15.52
CA PRO A 163 -12.21 6.88 -14.98
C PRO A 163 -12.49 5.44 -14.58
N LEU A 164 -13.12 5.25 -13.40
CA LEU A 164 -13.35 3.90 -12.90
C LEU A 164 -14.24 3.05 -13.81
N GLU A 165 -15.14 3.66 -14.56
CA GLU A 165 -15.97 3.02 -15.60
C GLU A 165 -15.17 2.46 -16.77
N GLU A 166 -13.97 3.00 -17.02
CA GLU A 166 -13.02 2.53 -18.03
C GLU A 166 -11.96 1.58 -17.46
N SER A 167 -11.96 1.37 -16.12
CA SER A 167 -10.96 0.56 -15.45
C SER A 167 -11.37 -0.91 -15.35
N GLU A 168 -10.37 -1.81 -15.40
CA GLU A 168 -10.58 -3.23 -15.14
C GLU A 168 -10.52 -3.52 -13.64
N ARG A 169 -11.64 -3.96 -13.07
CA ARG A 169 -11.79 -4.27 -11.64
C ARG A 169 -12.34 -5.67 -11.44
N SER A 170 -12.02 -6.29 -10.32
CA SER A 170 -12.65 -7.56 -9.95
C SER A 170 -14.11 -7.35 -9.57
N GLU A 171 -14.94 -8.41 -9.75
CA GLU A 171 -16.34 -8.39 -9.32
C GLU A 171 -16.49 -8.07 -7.83
N ALA A 172 -15.55 -8.53 -6.99
CA ALA A 172 -15.54 -8.21 -5.58
C ALA A 172 -15.30 -6.72 -5.31
N ASP A 173 -14.33 -6.11 -6.02
CA ASP A 173 -13.99 -4.69 -5.83
C ASP A 173 -15.11 -3.75 -6.28
N LEU A 174 -15.97 -4.20 -7.20
CA LEU A 174 -17.17 -3.45 -7.64
C LEU A 174 -18.24 -3.34 -6.53
N HIS A 175 -18.28 -4.32 -5.61
CA HIS A 175 -19.38 -4.47 -4.65
C HIS A 175 -18.95 -4.26 -3.19
N HIS A 176 -17.79 -3.68 -2.94
CA HIS A 176 -17.37 -3.32 -1.58
C HIS A 176 -18.31 -2.26 -0.96
N PRO A 177 -18.48 -2.24 0.37
CA PRO A 177 -19.30 -1.24 1.04
C PRO A 177 -18.74 0.17 0.88
N MET A 178 -19.60 1.19 1.01
CA MET A 178 -19.16 2.57 1.12
C MET A 178 -18.50 2.84 2.48
N LEU A 179 -17.72 3.90 2.60
CA LEU A 179 -16.97 4.28 3.81
C LEU A 179 -17.88 4.32 5.06
N LYS A 180 -19.05 4.92 4.92
CA LYS A 180 -20.05 5.05 6.00
C LYS A 180 -20.53 3.70 6.56
N ASP A 181 -20.46 2.63 5.76
CA ASP A 181 -20.90 1.27 6.12
C ASP A 181 -19.71 0.36 6.45
N ALA A 182 -18.47 0.86 6.27
CA ALA A 182 -17.26 0.11 6.53
C ALA A 182 -17.02 -0.05 8.04
N LYS A 183 -16.61 -1.24 8.45
CA LYS A 183 -16.21 -1.48 9.85
C LYS A 183 -14.75 -1.06 10.03
N PRO A 184 -14.44 -0.10 10.94
CA PRO A 184 -13.07 0.26 11.21
C PRO A 184 -12.22 -0.95 11.64
N MET A 185 -10.99 -1.05 11.14
CA MET A 185 -10.08 -2.10 11.53
C MET A 185 -9.47 -1.80 12.90
N ALA A 186 -9.79 -2.64 13.90
CA ALA A 186 -9.25 -2.48 15.24
C ALA A 186 -7.70 -2.50 15.26
N PRO A 187 -7.05 -1.68 16.10
CA PRO A 187 -5.60 -1.73 16.29
C PRO A 187 -5.17 -3.11 16.78
N ARG A 188 -3.88 -3.45 16.62
CA ARG A 188 -3.33 -4.65 17.26
C ARG A 188 -3.60 -4.57 18.77
N ARG A 189 -4.17 -5.61 19.34
CA ARG A 189 -4.12 -5.77 20.80
C ARG A 189 -2.64 -5.88 21.17
N THR A 190 -2.10 -4.90 21.84
CA THR A 190 -0.83 -5.01 22.52
C THR A 190 -1.01 -6.13 23.54
N MET A 191 -0.38 -7.28 23.35
CA MET A 191 -0.27 -8.24 24.41
C MET A 191 0.57 -7.56 25.47
N VAL A 192 -0.05 -7.12 26.54
CA VAL A 192 0.65 -6.78 27.78
C VAL A 192 1.25 -8.10 28.23
N THR A 193 2.53 -8.32 27.98
CA THR A 193 3.29 -9.38 28.62
C THR A 193 3.33 -9.02 30.10
N GLY A 194 2.35 -9.53 30.85
CA GLY A 194 2.40 -9.50 32.30
C GLY A 194 3.63 -10.30 32.73
N CYS A 195 4.72 -9.62 33.07
CA CYS A 195 5.74 -10.18 33.93
C CYS A 195 5.06 -10.41 35.28
N ASN A 196 4.55 -11.61 35.49
CA ASN A 196 4.33 -12.12 36.82
C ASN A 196 5.72 -12.61 37.31
N GLY A 197 6.27 -11.88 38.29
CA GLY A 197 7.48 -12.21 39.02
C GLY A 197 7.32 -13.47 39.86
#